data_576af7b574cf581266a55a749bb6865b
#
_entry.id   576af7b574cf581266a55a749bb6865b
#
_cell.length_a   1.000
_cell.length_b   1.000
_cell.length_c   1.000
_cell.angle_alpha   90.00
_cell.angle_beta   90.00
_cell.angle_gamma   90.00
#
_symmetry.space_group_name_H-M   'P 1'
#
loop_
_entity.id
_entity.type
_entity.pdbx_description
1 polymer ?
#
loop_
_entity_poly.entity_id
_entity_poly.type
_entity_poly.pdbx_seq_one_letter_code
_entity_poly.pdbx_strand_id
1 'polypeptide(L)'
;MANASDCGRACQFIQPNYSLEEARVHGRARDMSIEDELMFGPHTQIYRAAMKKPKVGAQWTGLTTELARSLLERGEVSAVLTVGPDPEDIWKPQPVIVTDPARMDDVRGMRMGYAPVLALLETAAELG
;
A
#
# COMPACT_ATOMS: atom_id res chain seq x y z
N MET A 1 -9.62 -24.69 1.61
CA MET A 1 -10.21 -23.64 2.47
C MET A 1 -9.16 -23.25 3.48
N ALA A 2 -8.73 -22.00 3.48
CA ALA A 2 -7.83 -21.49 4.52
C ALA A 2 -8.53 -21.66 5.88
N ASN A 3 -7.79 -22.18 6.85
CA ASN A 3 -8.32 -22.38 8.19
C ASN A 3 -8.58 -21.02 8.84
N ALA A 4 -9.79 -20.77 9.34
CA ALA A 4 -10.15 -19.50 9.99
C ALA A 4 -9.20 -19.14 11.16
N SER A 5 -8.54 -20.11 11.77
CA SER A 5 -7.49 -19.90 12.78
C SER A 5 -6.25 -19.20 12.22
N ASP A 6 -5.89 -19.43 10.96
CA ASP A 6 -4.71 -18.83 10.34
C ASP A 6 -4.98 -17.35 10.00
N CYS A 7 -6.19 -17.03 9.57
CA CYS A 7 -6.61 -15.63 9.39
C CYS A 7 -6.55 -14.85 10.71
N GLY A 8 -7.00 -15.44 11.82
CA GLY A 8 -6.92 -14.82 13.14
C GLY A 8 -5.50 -14.61 13.63
N ARG A 9 -4.59 -15.55 13.32
CA ARG A 9 -3.16 -15.44 13.67
C ARG A 9 -2.42 -14.37 12.86
N ALA A 10 -2.81 -14.18 11.60
CA ALA A 10 -2.21 -13.19 10.70
C ALA A 10 -2.87 -11.79 10.82
N CYS A 11 -3.98 -11.69 11.53
CA CYS A 11 -4.75 -10.45 11.58
C CYS A 11 -4.13 -9.44 12.55
N GLN A 12 -3.60 -8.35 12.04
CA GLN A 12 -3.02 -7.26 12.84
C GLN A 12 -4.03 -6.57 13.78
N PHE A 13 -5.34 -6.66 13.50
CA PHE A 13 -6.38 -6.08 14.36
C PHE A 13 -6.69 -6.95 15.57
N ILE A 14 -6.45 -8.28 15.48
CA ILE A 14 -6.71 -9.23 16.56
C ILE A 14 -5.45 -9.44 17.39
N GLN A 15 -4.28 -9.51 16.73
CA GLN A 15 -3.00 -9.74 17.37
C GLN A 15 -1.96 -8.72 16.86
N PRO A 16 -2.07 -7.44 17.25
CA PRO A 16 -1.07 -6.45 16.88
C PRO A 16 0.25 -6.76 17.57
N ASN A 17 1.23 -7.20 16.80
CA ASN A 17 2.57 -7.50 17.31
C ASN A 17 3.57 -6.44 16.86
N TYR A 18 3.20 -5.17 17.05
CA TYR A 18 3.98 -4.04 16.58
C TYR A 18 5.41 -4.06 17.09
N SER A 19 5.63 -4.33 18.38
CA SER A 19 6.98 -4.33 18.96
C SER A 19 7.91 -5.35 18.30
N LEU A 20 7.40 -6.54 17.94
CA LEU A 20 8.19 -7.55 17.27
C LEU A 20 8.51 -7.13 15.82
N GLU A 21 7.51 -6.66 15.09
CA GLU A 21 7.70 -6.24 13.70
C GLU A 21 8.59 -4.99 13.59
N GLU A 22 8.43 -4.05 14.50
CA GLU A 22 9.30 -2.87 14.59
C GLU A 22 10.75 -3.27 14.90
N ALA A 23 10.97 -4.15 15.87
CA ALA A 23 12.30 -4.64 16.17
C ALA A 23 12.94 -5.36 14.98
N ARG A 24 12.15 -6.12 14.21
CA ARG A 24 12.62 -6.80 13.01
C ARG A 24 13.02 -5.83 11.89
N VAL A 25 12.22 -4.78 11.65
CA VAL A 25 12.42 -3.84 10.55
C VAL A 25 13.41 -2.73 10.91
N HIS A 26 13.32 -2.20 12.13
CA HIS A 26 14.07 -1.02 12.57
C HIS A 26 15.20 -1.34 13.56
N GLY A 27 15.37 -2.62 13.95
CA GLY A 27 16.34 -3.02 14.97
C GLY A 27 15.93 -2.69 16.40
N ARG A 28 14.79 -2.03 16.61
CA ARG A 28 14.23 -1.69 17.92
C ARG A 28 12.71 -1.52 17.86
N ALA A 29 12.04 -1.71 18.98
CA ALA A 29 10.65 -1.31 19.14
C ALA A 29 10.55 0.21 19.40
N ARG A 30 9.34 0.75 19.25
CA ARG A 30 9.04 2.15 19.60
C ARG A 30 9.29 2.45 21.06
N ASP A 31 9.71 3.67 21.34
CA ASP A 31 9.79 4.20 22.70
C ASP A 31 8.49 4.94 23.04
N MET A 32 7.71 4.36 23.94
CA MET A 32 6.40 4.91 24.33
C MET A 32 6.50 6.23 25.10
N SER A 33 7.70 6.66 25.51
CA SER A 33 7.95 7.96 26.14
C SER A 33 8.12 9.09 25.12
N ILE A 34 8.34 8.74 23.86
CA ILE A 34 8.46 9.70 22.75
C ILE A 34 7.10 9.85 22.07
N GLU A 35 6.50 11.05 22.16
CA GLU A 35 5.14 11.32 21.68
C GLU A 35 4.96 10.94 20.18
N ASP A 36 5.90 11.31 19.33
CA ASP A 36 5.83 11.00 17.91
C ASP A 36 5.93 9.49 17.63
N GLU A 37 6.75 8.76 18.39
CA GLU A 37 6.85 7.30 18.25
C GLU A 37 5.60 6.57 18.74
N LEU A 38 4.88 7.13 19.70
CA LEU A 38 3.60 6.57 20.14
C LEU A 38 2.63 6.43 18.95
N MET A 39 2.60 7.44 18.07
CA MET A 39 1.67 7.51 16.94
C MET A 39 2.22 6.86 15.67
N PHE A 40 3.50 7.03 15.37
CA PHE A 40 4.10 6.68 14.07
C PHE A 40 5.07 5.49 14.12
N GLY A 41 5.41 5.00 15.31
CA GLY A 41 6.44 3.98 15.49
C GLY A 41 7.86 4.53 15.34
N PRO A 42 8.88 3.67 15.37
CA PRO A 42 10.28 4.09 15.19
C PRO A 42 10.47 4.73 13.82
N HIS A 43 11.05 5.91 13.80
CA HIS A 43 11.33 6.64 12.57
C HIS A 43 12.58 7.51 12.74
N THR A 44 13.20 7.88 11.64
CA THR A 44 14.33 8.81 11.62
C THR A 44 13.87 10.23 11.31
N GLN A 45 12.85 10.34 10.44
CA GLN A 45 12.33 11.64 10.02
C GLN A 45 10.92 11.49 9.42
N ILE A 46 10.06 12.46 9.71
CA ILE A 46 8.72 12.55 9.15
C ILE A 46 8.66 13.71 8.18
N TYR A 47 8.12 13.47 6.98
CA TYR A 47 7.97 14.49 5.95
C TYR A 47 6.51 14.77 5.64
N ARG A 48 6.17 16.02 5.41
CA ARG A 48 4.93 16.40 4.75
C ARG A 48 5.21 16.66 3.28
N ALA A 49 4.53 15.93 2.40
CA ALA A 49 4.73 16.05 0.97
C ALA A 49 3.40 16.15 0.22
N ALA A 50 3.42 16.85 -0.91
CA ALA A 50 2.31 16.93 -1.85
C ALA A 50 2.86 17.22 -3.25
N MET A 51 2.13 16.80 -4.28
CA MET A 51 2.41 17.21 -5.65
C MET A 51 2.12 18.71 -5.80
N LYS A 52 3.01 19.47 -6.47
CA LYS A 52 2.79 20.89 -6.76
C LYS A 52 1.52 21.15 -7.57
N LYS A 53 1.21 20.22 -8.48
CA LYS A 53 0.01 20.24 -9.33
C LYS A 53 -0.56 18.82 -9.37
N PRO A 54 -1.42 18.42 -8.42
CA PRO A 54 -2.06 17.13 -8.46
C PRO A 54 -2.89 16.99 -9.74
N LYS A 55 -2.85 15.79 -10.36
CA LYS A 55 -3.67 15.50 -11.53
C LYS A 55 -5.15 15.45 -11.14
N VAL A 56 -6.03 15.79 -12.07
CA VAL A 56 -7.48 15.67 -11.89
C VAL A 56 -7.84 14.24 -11.52
N GLY A 57 -8.71 14.06 -10.54
CA GLY A 57 -9.08 12.74 -10.01
C GLY A 57 -8.10 12.15 -9.00
N ALA A 58 -6.98 12.81 -8.74
CA ALA A 58 -6.10 12.40 -7.65
C ALA A 58 -6.78 12.68 -6.30
N GLN A 59 -6.67 11.72 -5.40
CA GLN A 59 -7.12 11.93 -4.04
C GLN A 59 -6.10 12.79 -3.29
N TRP A 60 -6.56 13.86 -2.64
CA TRP A 60 -5.75 14.74 -1.79
C TRP A 60 -4.47 15.25 -2.47
N THR A 61 -3.31 14.76 -2.02
CA THR A 61 -2.01 15.25 -2.46
C THR A 61 -1.56 14.71 -3.81
N GLY A 62 -2.19 13.67 -4.33
CA GLY A 62 -1.78 12.95 -5.56
C GLY A 62 -0.44 12.22 -5.45
N LEU A 63 0.18 12.21 -4.26
CA LEU A 63 1.55 11.74 -4.07
C LEU A 63 1.68 10.23 -4.23
N THR A 64 0.71 9.44 -3.71
CA THR A 64 0.80 7.97 -3.70
C THR A 64 0.94 7.39 -5.11
N THR A 65 0.11 7.85 -6.05
CA THR A 65 0.16 7.41 -7.45
C THR A 65 1.49 7.77 -8.12
N GLU A 66 2.00 8.98 -7.85
CA GLU A 66 3.26 9.44 -8.45
C GLU A 66 4.49 8.76 -7.84
N LEU A 67 4.47 8.42 -6.56
CA LEU A 67 5.52 7.59 -5.95
C LEU A 67 5.55 6.20 -6.58
N ALA A 68 4.40 5.53 -6.70
CA ALA A 68 4.32 4.21 -7.32
C ALA A 68 4.77 4.25 -8.80
N ARG A 69 4.36 5.28 -9.55
CA ARG A 69 4.83 5.51 -10.92
C ARG A 69 6.33 5.66 -10.99
N SER A 70 6.92 6.50 -10.13
CA SER A 70 8.36 6.74 -10.10
C SER A 70 9.16 5.48 -9.78
N LEU A 71 8.66 4.62 -8.89
CA LEU A 71 9.31 3.34 -8.58
C LEU A 71 9.33 2.41 -9.79
N LEU A 72 8.22 2.34 -10.56
CA LEU A 72 8.17 1.59 -11.82
C LEU A 72 9.10 2.17 -12.88
N GLU A 73 9.07 3.51 -13.09
CA GLU A 73 9.92 4.20 -14.07
C GLU A 73 11.42 4.00 -13.80
N ARG A 74 11.80 3.91 -12.53
CA ARG A 74 13.19 3.71 -12.11
C ARG A 74 13.59 2.25 -12.06
N GLY A 75 12.64 1.33 -12.30
CA GLY A 75 12.87 -0.11 -12.21
C GLY A 75 13.19 -0.60 -10.80
N GLU A 76 12.79 0.15 -9.77
CA GLU A 76 12.96 -0.25 -8.37
C GLU A 76 11.94 -1.31 -7.96
N VAL A 77 10.82 -1.38 -8.67
CA VAL A 77 9.80 -2.43 -8.57
C VAL A 77 9.39 -2.87 -9.97
N SER A 78 9.09 -4.17 -10.12
CA SER A 78 8.62 -4.75 -11.39
C SER A 78 7.13 -4.54 -11.61
N ALA A 79 6.37 -4.42 -10.52
CA ALA A 79 4.92 -4.29 -10.55
C ALA A 79 4.40 -3.53 -9.32
N VAL A 80 3.23 -2.93 -9.48
CA VAL A 80 2.44 -2.33 -8.39
C VAL A 80 1.11 -3.07 -8.29
N LEU A 81 0.86 -3.66 -7.12
CA LEU A 81 -0.45 -4.25 -6.80
C LEU A 81 -1.32 -3.15 -6.19
N THR A 82 -2.47 -2.94 -6.78
CA THR A 82 -3.37 -1.87 -6.36
C THR A 82 -4.83 -2.21 -6.67
N VAL A 83 -5.69 -1.23 -6.51
CA VAL A 83 -7.12 -1.32 -6.78
C VAL A 83 -7.48 -0.41 -7.95
N GLY A 84 -8.08 -0.99 -8.97
CA GLY A 84 -8.62 -0.27 -10.12
C GLY A 84 -10.15 -0.31 -10.17
N PRO A 85 -10.76 0.41 -11.13
CA PRO A 85 -12.18 0.29 -11.42
C PRO A 85 -12.48 -1.03 -12.14
N ASP A 86 -13.68 -1.55 -11.93
CA ASP A 86 -14.25 -2.57 -12.78
C ASP A 86 -14.63 -1.94 -14.15
N PRO A 87 -14.37 -2.61 -15.28
CA PRO A 87 -14.73 -2.08 -16.60
C PRO A 87 -16.24 -1.82 -16.80
N GLU A 88 -17.09 -2.59 -16.12
CA GLU A 88 -18.55 -2.49 -16.23
C GLU A 88 -19.16 -1.61 -15.14
N ASP A 89 -18.50 -1.54 -13.97
CA ASP A 89 -18.96 -0.75 -12.83
C ASP A 89 -17.79 -0.03 -12.17
N ILE A 90 -17.61 1.25 -12.49
CA ILE A 90 -16.51 2.08 -11.99
C ILE A 90 -16.50 2.24 -10.46
N TRP A 91 -17.62 1.95 -9.79
CA TRP A 91 -17.72 1.99 -8.33
C TRP A 91 -17.25 0.71 -7.66
N LYS A 92 -17.22 -0.40 -8.41
CA LYS A 92 -16.76 -1.68 -7.92
C LYS A 92 -15.23 -1.74 -7.96
N PRO A 93 -14.57 -1.94 -6.81
CA PRO A 93 -13.12 -2.07 -6.79
C PRO A 93 -12.68 -3.44 -7.32
N GLN A 94 -11.64 -3.46 -8.15
CA GLN A 94 -10.97 -4.69 -8.59
C GLN A 94 -9.48 -4.67 -8.24
N PRO A 95 -8.91 -5.83 -7.86
CA PRO A 95 -7.47 -5.94 -7.72
C PRO A 95 -6.81 -5.91 -9.09
N VAL A 96 -5.76 -5.12 -9.26
CA VAL A 96 -5.02 -4.99 -10.52
C VAL A 96 -3.52 -5.00 -10.27
N ILE A 97 -2.76 -5.53 -11.23
CA ILE A 97 -1.30 -5.41 -11.31
C ILE A 97 -0.98 -4.40 -12.39
N VAL A 98 -0.18 -3.41 -12.05
CA VAL A 98 0.32 -2.40 -12.98
C VAL A 98 1.82 -2.59 -13.14
N THR A 99 2.28 -2.87 -14.36
CA THR A 99 3.70 -2.99 -14.72
C THR A 99 4.16 -1.83 -15.61
N ASP A 100 3.24 -1.16 -16.29
CA ASP A 100 3.52 0.00 -17.12
C ASP A 100 3.27 1.30 -16.32
N PRO A 101 4.29 2.14 -16.09
CA PRO A 101 4.13 3.43 -15.40
C PRO A 101 3.05 4.33 -16.00
N ALA A 102 2.85 4.30 -17.32
CA ALA A 102 1.84 5.11 -17.99
C ALA A 102 0.41 4.75 -17.53
N ARG A 103 0.19 3.50 -17.13
CA ARG A 103 -1.11 3.01 -16.67
C ARG A 103 -1.44 3.34 -15.21
N MET A 104 -0.52 3.95 -14.48
CA MET A 104 -0.78 4.39 -13.10
C MET A 104 -1.93 5.40 -13.00
N ASP A 105 -2.24 6.12 -14.09
CA ASP A 105 -3.37 7.04 -14.12
C ASP A 105 -4.72 6.34 -14.14
N ASP A 106 -4.80 5.11 -14.66
CA ASP A 106 -6.03 4.32 -14.75
C ASP A 106 -6.52 3.87 -13.35
N VAL A 107 -5.60 3.72 -12.42
CA VAL A 107 -5.86 3.26 -11.05
C VAL A 107 -5.89 4.38 -10.02
N ARG A 108 -5.78 5.64 -10.47
CA ARG A 108 -5.80 6.82 -9.62
C ARG A 108 -7.15 7.01 -8.94
N GLY A 109 -7.11 7.59 -7.74
CA GLY A 109 -8.29 7.91 -6.93
C GLY A 109 -8.58 6.86 -5.88
N MET A 110 -9.65 7.13 -5.10
CA MET A 110 -10.12 6.21 -4.07
C MET A 110 -11.27 5.36 -4.60
N ARG A 111 -11.29 4.10 -4.21
CA ARG A 111 -12.42 3.19 -4.43
C ARG A 111 -12.97 2.78 -3.07
N MET A 112 -14.29 2.96 -2.90
CA MET A 112 -14.98 2.53 -1.67
C MET A 112 -15.45 1.10 -1.89
N GLY A 113 -14.88 0.16 -1.15
CA GLY A 113 -15.23 -1.24 -1.23
C GLY A 113 -14.03 -2.16 -0.97
N TYR A 114 -14.31 -3.45 -0.92
CA TYR A 114 -13.31 -4.47 -0.67
C TYR A 114 -12.80 -5.06 -1.99
N ALA A 115 -11.48 -5.08 -2.17
CA ALA A 115 -10.82 -5.75 -3.28
C ALA A 115 -9.71 -6.67 -2.73
N PRO A 116 -9.71 -7.96 -3.07
CA PRO A 116 -8.74 -8.92 -2.55
C PRO A 116 -7.39 -8.80 -3.27
N VAL A 117 -6.67 -7.70 -3.07
CA VAL A 117 -5.38 -7.40 -3.75
C VAL A 117 -4.34 -8.49 -3.50
N LEU A 118 -4.33 -9.09 -2.31
CA LEU A 118 -3.40 -10.17 -1.95
C LEU A 118 -3.62 -11.46 -2.75
N ALA A 119 -4.77 -11.64 -3.41
CA ALA A 119 -4.98 -12.76 -4.33
C ALA A 119 -4.10 -12.71 -5.58
N LEU A 120 -3.50 -11.54 -5.86
CA LEU A 120 -2.58 -11.35 -6.99
C LEU A 120 -1.11 -11.62 -6.65
N LEU A 121 -0.78 -12.00 -5.41
CA LEU A 121 0.63 -12.17 -4.99
C LEU A 121 1.37 -13.25 -5.78
N GLU A 122 0.71 -14.38 -6.08
CA GLU A 122 1.33 -15.45 -6.88
C GLU A 122 1.65 -14.94 -8.29
N THR A 123 0.68 -14.30 -8.95
CA THR A 123 0.89 -13.70 -10.28
C THR A 123 1.95 -12.61 -10.25
N ALA A 124 2.01 -11.79 -9.20
CA ALA A 124 3.03 -10.76 -9.06
C ALA A 124 4.44 -11.36 -8.86
N ALA A 125 4.55 -12.47 -8.13
CA ALA A 125 5.83 -13.16 -7.93
C ALA A 125 6.41 -13.75 -9.23
N GLU A 126 5.58 -14.06 -10.21
CA GLU A 126 6.01 -14.53 -11.55
C GLU A 126 6.58 -13.41 -12.42
N LEU A 127 6.34 -12.15 -12.06
CA LEU A 127 6.83 -10.98 -12.78
C LEU A 127 8.23 -10.52 -12.33
N GLY A 128 8.81 -11.18 -11.32
CA GLY A 128 10.15 -10.90 -10.81
C GLY A 128 10.16 -10.03 -9.59
#